data_92538afd519f08d074aefedcc7bb80c6
#
_entry.id   92538afd519f08d074aefedcc7bb80c6
#
_cell.length_a   1.000
_cell.length_b   1.000
_cell.length_c   1.000
_cell.angle_alpha   90.00
_cell.angle_beta   90.00
_cell.angle_gamma   90.00
#
_symmetry.space_group_name_H-M   'P 1'
#
loop_
_entity.id
_entity.type
_entity.pdbx_description
1 polymer ?
#
loop_
_entity_poly.entity_id
_entity_poly.type
_entity_poly.pdbx_seq_one_letter_code
_entity_poly.pdbx_strand_id
1 'polypeptide(L)'
;VESIAGENGYTISFSNTANDPKKERDAIKAFIEQRVSGMILQPTFSYEDSNYQAQLRKLLMRLHAPVVVVDRPLSYPICDGVFFDGYLASYQATEALIKGGNKTIGIITGNLNMKLAKERFDGYLQAMQDYSIPVHEEYILMGDFTLEKAYDLVKTCIQEDKLPDAMFTTNNFATIGFMKAIIEENIQIGKDIRCVSFDYLDFADVLGLNLSYVGRHENMGELACRMLIDRIASPKLPRRTEIV
;
A
#
# COMPACT_ATOMS: atom_id res chain seq x y z
N VAL A 1 -10.49 -1.68 -13.22
CA VAL A 1 -11.22 -2.96 -13.07
C VAL A 1 -12.55 -2.89 -13.84
N GLU A 2 -13.41 -1.90 -13.57
CA GLU A 2 -14.77 -1.79 -14.14
C GLU A 2 -14.76 -1.80 -15.68
N SER A 3 -13.93 -0.97 -16.32
CA SER A 3 -13.82 -0.90 -17.79
C SER A 3 -13.49 -2.27 -18.39
N ILE A 4 -12.45 -2.95 -17.87
CA ILE A 4 -12.00 -4.25 -18.37
C ILE A 4 -13.09 -5.32 -18.17
N ALA A 5 -13.75 -5.33 -17.02
CA ALA A 5 -14.83 -6.27 -16.76
C ALA A 5 -16.01 -6.04 -17.73
N GLY A 6 -16.43 -4.78 -17.94
CA GLY A 6 -17.49 -4.41 -18.86
C GLY A 6 -17.20 -4.78 -20.30
N GLU A 7 -15.98 -4.55 -20.79
CA GLU A 7 -15.52 -4.95 -22.12
C GLU A 7 -15.61 -6.47 -22.35
N ASN A 8 -15.52 -7.26 -21.27
CA ASN A 8 -15.59 -8.72 -21.32
C ASN A 8 -16.99 -9.26 -20.89
N GLY A 9 -18.00 -8.42 -20.79
CA GLY A 9 -19.37 -8.80 -20.51
C GLY A 9 -19.68 -9.12 -19.04
N TYR A 10 -18.84 -8.68 -18.10
CA TYR A 10 -19.04 -8.86 -16.67
C TYR A 10 -19.53 -7.59 -16.00
N THR A 11 -20.39 -7.75 -14.99
CA THR A 11 -20.81 -6.68 -14.07
C THR A 11 -20.04 -6.81 -12.76
N ILE A 12 -19.70 -5.71 -12.13
CA ILE A 12 -18.99 -5.69 -10.86
C ILE A 12 -19.94 -5.46 -9.70
N SER A 13 -19.86 -6.30 -8.68
CA SER A 13 -20.38 -6.03 -7.34
C SER A 13 -19.25 -5.68 -6.41
N PHE A 14 -19.32 -4.54 -5.72
CA PHE A 14 -18.28 -4.06 -4.81
C PHE A 14 -18.73 -4.11 -3.36
N SER A 15 -17.83 -4.55 -2.47
CA SER A 15 -18.05 -4.52 -1.02
C SER A 15 -16.84 -3.89 -0.32
N ASN A 16 -17.05 -2.74 0.34
CA ASN A 16 -16.05 -2.14 1.20
C ASN A 16 -16.15 -2.71 2.62
N THR A 17 -15.16 -3.46 3.03
CA THR A 17 -15.11 -4.09 4.35
C THR A 17 -14.50 -3.21 5.43
N ALA A 18 -13.92 -2.05 5.06
CA ALA A 18 -13.23 -1.12 5.97
C ALA A 18 -12.20 -1.83 6.88
N ASN A 19 -11.48 -2.82 6.37
CA ASN A 19 -10.54 -3.68 7.09
C ASN A 19 -11.14 -4.48 8.27
N ASP A 20 -12.46 -4.66 8.31
CA ASP A 20 -13.14 -5.48 9.33
C ASP A 20 -13.23 -6.95 8.85
N PRO A 21 -12.56 -7.90 9.54
CA PRO A 21 -12.60 -9.32 9.16
C PRO A 21 -14.00 -9.94 9.20
N LYS A 22 -14.92 -9.41 10.01
CA LYS A 22 -16.31 -9.88 10.06
C LYS A 22 -17.06 -9.46 8.82
N LYS A 23 -16.98 -8.16 8.47
CA LYS A 23 -17.61 -7.63 7.25
C LYS A 23 -17.08 -8.32 5.98
N GLU A 24 -15.78 -8.61 5.94
CA GLU A 24 -15.17 -9.35 4.83
C GLU A 24 -15.78 -10.75 4.70
N ARG A 25 -15.86 -11.51 5.80
CA ARG A 25 -16.49 -12.85 5.78
C ARG A 25 -17.96 -12.80 5.36
N ASP A 26 -18.69 -11.78 5.80
CA ASP A 26 -20.11 -11.65 5.45
C ASP A 26 -20.27 -11.24 3.98
N ALA A 27 -19.40 -10.38 3.43
CA ALA A 27 -19.34 -10.07 2.01
C ALA A 27 -19.04 -11.31 1.14
N ILE A 28 -18.04 -12.11 1.54
CA ILE A 28 -17.71 -13.35 0.81
C ILE A 28 -18.89 -14.34 0.83
N LYS A 29 -19.60 -14.49 1.95
CA LYS A 29 -20.81 -15.33 2.02
C LYS A 29 -21.91 -14.83 1.06
N ALA A 30 -22.13 -13.51 1.02
CA ALA A 30 -23.09 -12.93 0.08
C ALA A 30 -22.71 -13.22 -1.39
N PHE A 31 -21.41 -13.11 -1.74
CA PHE A 31 -20.93 -13.46 -3.08
C PHE A 31 -21.05 -14.95 -3.40
N ILE A 32 -20.90 -15.84 -2.42
CA ILE A 32 -21.18 -17.28 -2.57
C ILE A 32 -22.67 -17.49 -2.91
N GLU A 33 -23.59 -16.83 -2.20
CA GLU A 33 -25.03 -16.92 -2.42
C GLU A 33 -25.44 -16.36 -3.79
N GLN A 34 -24.79 -15.27 -4.21
CA GLN A 34 -24.99 -14.65 -5.53
C GLN A 34 -24.39 -15.46 -6.69
N ARG A 35 -23.57 -16.47 -6.40
CA ARG A 35 -22.88 -17.31 -7.39
C ARG A 35 -22.06 -16.48 -8.38
N VAL A 36 -21.23 -15.56 -7.85
CA VAL A 36 -20.36 -14.73 -8.69
C VAL A 36 -19.43 -15.57 -9.56
N SER A 37 -19.11 -15.10 -10.77
CA SER A 37 -18.23 -15.81 -11.71
C SER A 37 -16.76 -15.82 -11.28
N GLY A 38 -16.35 -14.87 -10.44
CA GLY A 38 -15.01 -14.74 -9.91
C GLY A 38 -14.92 -13.63 -8.87
N MET A 39 -13.79 -13.53 -8.16
CA MET A 39 -13.59 -12.53 -7.11
C MET A 39 -12.17 -11.99 -7.13
N ILE A 40 -12.02 -10.67 -7.02
CA ILE A 40 -10.77 -10.01 -6.65
C ILE A 40 -10.89 -9.69 -5.16
N LEU A 41 -9.92 -10.14 -4.37
CA LEU A 41 -9.91 -10.00 -2.91
C LEU A 41 -8.67 -9.27 -2.45
N GLN A 42 -8.85 -8.13 -1.77
CA GLN A 42 -7.83 -7.53 -0.91
C GLN A 42 -8.12 -7.94 0.54
N PRO A 43 -7.33 -8.86 1.13
CA PRO A 43 -7.58 -9.32 2.49
C PRO A 43 -7.46 -8.18 3.51
N THR A 44 -8.13 -8.28 4.66
CA THR A 44 -7.99 -7.32 5.75
C THR A 44 -6.57 -7.32 6.35
N PHE A 45 -6.23 -6.35 7.19
CA PHE A 45 -4.93 -6.31 7.88
C PHE A 45 -4.68 -7.51 8.82
N SER A 46 -5.70 -8.31 9.11
CA SER A 46 -5.55 -9.58 9.85
C SER A 46 -4.98 -10.72 9.00
N TYR A 47 -4.54 -10.46 7.78
CA TYR A 47 -4.11 -11.48 6.80
C TYR A 47 -2.94 -12.37 7.28
N GLU A 48 -2.20 -11.97 8.31
CA GLU A 48 -1.14 -12.77 8.92
C GLU A 48 -1.63 -13.64 10.09
N ASP A 49 -2.81 -13.38 10.63
CA ASP A 49 -3.40 -14.18 11.70
C ASP A 49 -3.81 -15.56 11.20
N SER A 50 -3.30 -16.61 11.84
CA SER A 50 -3.52 -18.01 11.42
C SER A 50 -5.00 -18.45 11.50
N ASN A 51 -5.73 -17.96 12.48
CA ASN A 51 -7.16 -18.28 12.65
C ASN A 51 -8.00 -17.57 11.59
N TYR A 52 -7.69 -16.30 11.32
CA TYR A 52 -8.29 -15.55 10.21
C TYR A 52 -8.05 -16.27 8.89
N GLN A 53 -6.80 -16.64 8.59
CA GLN A 53 -6.46 -17.36 7.36
C GLN A 53 -7.21 -18.69 7.23
N ALA A 54 -7.31 -19.47 8.30
CA ALA A 54 -8.04 -20.74 8.31
C ALA A 54 -9.55 -20.53 8.01
N GLN A 55 -10.16 -19.49 8.56
CA GLN A 55 -11.56 -19.14 8.29
C GLN A 55 -11.75 -18.67 6.86
N LEU A 56 -10.88 -17.76 6.37
CA LEU A 56 -10.91 -17.25 5.00
C LEU A 56 -10.76 -18.38 3.99
N ARG A 57 -9.78 -19.27 4.19
CA ARG A 57 -9.58 -20.44 3.34
C ARG A 57 -10.84 -21.29 3.17
N LYS A 58 -11.54 -21.58 4.30
CA LYS A 58 -12.80 -22.37 4.27
C LYS A 58 -13.87 -21.68 3.43
N LEU A 59 -13.98 -20.36 3.49
CA LEU A 59 -14.94 -19.58 2.71
C LEU A 59 -14.56 -19.58 1.22
N LEU A 60 -13.30 -19.33 0.88
CA LEU A 60 -12.82 -19.32 -0.50
C LEU A 60 -13.00 -20.67 -1.18
N MET A 61 -12.82 -21.78 -0.46
CA MET A 61 -13.10 -23.11 -1.00
C MET A 61 -14.59 -23.35 -1.31
N ARG A 62 -15.50 -22.65 -0.66
CA ARG A 62 -16.96 -22.73 -0.89
C ARG A 62 -17.44 -21.82 -2.02
N LEU A 63 -16.62 -20.86 -2.43
CA LEU A 63 -16.99 -19.91 -3.49
C LEU A 63 -17.21 -20.61 -4.84
N HIS A 64 -16.51 -21.73 -5.11
CA HIS A 64 -16.56 -22.45 -6.40
C HIS A 64 -16.30 -21.58 -7.63
N ALA A 65 -15.61 -20.46 -7.45
CA ALA A 65 -15.22 -19.52 -8.48
C ALA A 65 -13.76 -19.11 -8.29
N PRO A 66 -13.04 -18.73 -9.35
CA PRO A 66 -11.65 -18.30 -9.23
C PRO A 66 -11.54 -17.01 -8.41
N VAL A 67 -10.41 -16.90 -7.71
CA VAL A 67 -10.06 -15.74 -6.88
C VAL A 67 -8.68 -15.24 -7.26
N VAL A 68 -8.54 -13.93 -7.41
CA VAL A 68 -7.25 -13.24 -7.47
C VAL A 68 -7.09 -12.41 -6.21
N VAL A 69 -6.03 -12.68 -5.45
CA VAL A 69 -5.70 -11.92 -4.23
C VAL A 69 -4.80 -10.75 -4.61
N VAL A 70 -5.06 -9.58 -4.05
CA VAL A 70 -4.28 -8.38 -4.33
C VAL A 70 -3.68 -7.78 -3.05
N ASP A 71 -2.51 -7.15 -3.18
CA ASP A 71 -1.83 -6.33 -2.17
C ASP A 71 -1.31 -7.13 -0.96
N ARG A 72 -2.09 -8.01 -0.37
CA ARG A 72 -1.76 -8.74 0.87
C ARG A 72 -1.75 -10.24 0.62
N PRO A 73 -0.55 -10.87 0.53
CA PRO A 73 -0.44 -12.29 0.18
C PRO A 73 -1.00 -13.18 1.30
N LEU A 74 -1.70 -14.24 0.90
CA LEU A 74 -2.14 -15.29 1.81
C LEU A 74 -1.05 -16.38 1.89
N SER A 75 -0.88 -16.98 3.07
CA SER A 75 0.16 -18.00 3.32
C SER A 75 -0.08 -19.31 2.57
N TYR A 76 -1.26 -19.52 1.99
CA TYR A 76 -1.61 -20.72 1.25
C TYR A 76 -1.90 -20.36 -0.22
N PRO A 77 -1.21 -21.00 -1.17
CA PRO A 77 -1.33 -20.65 -2.58
C PRO A 77 -2.54 -21.34 -3.22
N ILE A 78 -3.77 -20.93 -2.86
CA ILE A 78 -4.99 -21.45 -3.50
C ILE A 78 -5.52 -20.53 -4.62
N CYS A 79 -5.03 -19.30 -4.67
CA CYS A 79 -5.49 -18.27 -5.58
C CYS A 79 -4.33 -17.75 -6.44
N ASP A 80 -4.66 -17.10 -7.54
CA ASP A 80 -3.72 -16.22 -8.23
C ASP A 80 -3.48 -14.97 -7.37
N GLY A 81 -2.38 -14.25 -7.60
CA GLY A 81 -2.07 -13.07 -6.81
C GLY A 81 -1.38 -11.98 -7.61
N VAL A 82 -1.66 -10.73 -7.24
CA VAL A 82 -0.95 -9.54 -7.72
C VAL A 82 -0.50 -8.76 -6.49
N PHE A 83 0.80 -8.60 -6.32
CA PHE A 83 1.38 -7.99 -5.13
C PHE A 83 2.34 -6.87 -5.51
N PHE A 84 2.70 -6.06 -4.53
CA PHE A 84 3.66 -4.99 -4.67
C PHE A 84 4.86 -5.23 -3.76
N ASP A 85 6.08 -5.03 -4.29
CA ASP A 85 7.30 -5.14 -3.49
C ASP A 85 7.53 -3.87 -2.68
N GLY A 86 6.92 -3.83 -1.48
CA GLY A 86 7.02 -2.69 -0.57
C GLY A 86 8.45 -2.42 -0.07
N TYR A 87 9.28 -3.46 0.03
CA TYR A 87 10.68 -3.31 0.42
C TYR A 87 11.49 -2.63 -0.69
N LEU A 88 11.43 -3.14 -1.91
CA LEU A 88 12.17 -2.58 -3.04
C LEU A 88 11.73 -1.15 -3.34
N ALA A 89 10.43 -0.91 -3.33
CA ALA A 89 9.87 0.42 -3.56
C ALA A 89 10.36 1.44 -2.51
N SER A 90 10.38 1.05 -1.22
CA SER A 90 10.87 1.92 -0.15
C SER A 90 12.36 2.14 -0.22
N TYR A 91 13.12 1.13 -0.61
CA TYR A 91 14.54 1.27 -0.90
C TYR A 91 14.77 2.31 -2.00
N GLN A 92 14.08 2.20 -3.13
CA GLN A 92 14.20 3.12 -4.25
C GLN A 92 13.77 4.55 -3.89
N ALA A 93 12.69 4.72 -3.12
CA ALA A 93 12.25 6.02 -2.63
C ALA A 93 13.33 6.70 -1.78
N THR A 94 13.90 5.96 -0.84
CA THR A 94 14.95 6.45 0.05
C THR A 94 16.24 6.73 -0.72
N GLU A 95 16.61 5.84 -1.64
CA GLU A 95 17.77 6.03 -2.53
C GLU A 95 17.63 7.31 -3.37
N ALA A 96 16.44 7.60 -3.89
CA ALA A 96 16.18 8.82 -4.64
C ALA A 96 16.41 10.09 -3.79
N LEU A 97 15.96 10.07 -2.52
CA LEU A 97 16.23 11.16 -1.59
C LEU A 97 17.72 11.31 -1.31
N ILE A 98 18.45 10.22 -1.09
CA ILE A 98 19.90 10.22 -0.87
C ILE A 98 20.65 10.78 -2.10
N LYS A 99 20.33 10.30 -3.29
CA LYS A 99 20.90 10.77 -4.56
C LYS A 99 20.56 12.24 -4.85
N GLY A 100 19.44 12.73 -4.29
CA GLY A 100 19.07 14.14 -4.30
C GLY A 100 19.94 15.03 -3.42
N GLY A 101 20.93 14.48 -2.71
CA GLY A 101 21.90 15.21 -1.88
C GLY A 101 21.43 15.50 -0.47
N ASN A 102 20.34 14.90 -0.01
CA ASN A 102 19.85 15.07 1.36
C ASN A 102 20.73 14.27 2.34
N LYS A 103 21.06 14.88 3.46
CA LYS A 103 21.96 14.29 4.47
C LYS A 103 21.18 13.66 5.64
N THR A 104 20.01 14.21 5.93
CA THR A 104 19.12 13.71 6.95
C THR A 104 17.80 13.32 6.29
N ILE A 105 17.39 12.06 6.47
CA ILE A 105 16.19 11.52 5.83
C ILE A 105 15.32 10.88 6.91
N GLY A 106 14.11 11.41 7.04
CA GLY A 106 13.10 10.87 7.94
C GLY A 106 12.13 9.93 7.22
N ILE A 107 11.40 9.16 8.03
CA ILE A 107 10.34 8.28 7.55
C ILE A 107 9.10 8.44 8.43
N ILE A 108 7.93 8.53 7.78
CA ILE A 108 6.64 8.38 8.47
C ILE A 108 6.11 7.00 8.11
N THR A 109 6.11 6.07 9.07
CA THR A 109 5.71 4.68 8.86
C THR A 109 4.52 4.29 9.75
N GLY A 110 3.96 3.10 9.51
CA GLY A 110 2.92 2.51 10.36
C GLY A 110 3.49 1.69 11.52
N ASN A 111 2.61 0.97 12.20
CA ASN A 111 2.99 0.04 13.26
C ASN A 111 3.84 -1.11 12.68
N LEU A 112 5.09 -1.26 13.12
CA LEU A 112 6.04 -2.26 12.63
C LEU A 112 5.67 -3.72 12.98
N ASN A 113 4.66 -3.94 13.81
CA ASN A 113 4.08 -5.27 13.97
C ASN A 113 3.28 -5.72 12.74
N MET A 114 2.96 -4.78 11.84
CA MET A 114 2.34 -5.08 10.55
C MET A 114 3.45 -5.32 9.52
N LYS A 115 3.42 -6.47 8.85
CA LYS A 115 4.41 -6.86 7.83
C LYS A 115 4.59 -5.78 6.77
N LEU A 116 3.49 -5.22 6.28
CA LEU A 116 3.50 -4.14 5.29
C LEU A 116 4.32 -2.92 5.75
N ALA A 117 4.15 -2.50 7.01
CA ALA A 117 4.92 -1.39 7.58
C ALA A 117 6.39 -1.77 7.76
N LYS A 118 6.62 -3.00 8.22
CA LYS A 118 7.98 -3.53 8.42
C LYS A 118 8.75 -3.64 7.11
N GLU A 119 8.16 -4.19 6.05
CA GLU A 119 8.80 -4.28 4.73
C GLU A 119 9.21 -2.90 4.21
N ARG A 120 8.33 -1.92 4.33
CA ARG A 120 8.64 -0.53 3.92
C ARG A 120 9.74 0.09 4.77
N PHE A 121 9.71 -0.14 6.08
CA PHE A 121 10.73 0.35 7.00
C PHE A 121 12.08 -0.33 6.76
N ASP A 122 12.11 -1.65 6.54
CA ASP A 122 13.33 -2.40 6.25
C ASP A 122 13.99 -1.92 4.93
N GLY A 123 13.18 -1.60 3.90
CA GLY A 123 13.68 -1.00 2.65
C GLY A 123 14.34 0.36 2.86
N TYR A 124 13.72 1.23 3.68
CA TYR A 124 14.32 2.50 4.08
C TYR A 124 15.65 2.29 4.80
N LEU A 125 15.69 1.43 5.82
CA LEU A 125 16.92 1.15 6.58
C LEU A 125 18.04 0.61 5.70
N GLN A 126 17.72 -0.28 4.77
CA GLN A 126 18.70 -0.86 3.86
C GLN A 126 19.32 0.20 2.95
N ALA A 127 18.51 1.10 2.39
CA ALA A 127 19.04 2.19 1.57
C ALA A 127 19.94 3.13 2.39
N MET A 128 19.53 3.51 3.60
CA MET A 128 20.39 4.32 4.49
C MET A 128 21.72 3.64 4.78
N GLN A 129 21.71 2.33 5.04
CA GLN A 129 22.89 1.53 5.29
C GLN A 129 23.83 1.46 4.08
N ASP A 130 23.31 1.13 2.90
CA ASP A 130 24.10 0.96 1.67
C ASP A 130 24.79 2.25 1.25
N TYR A 131 24.18 3.39 1.53
CA TYR A 131 24.74 4.71 1.24
C TYR A 131 25.49 5.32 2.44
N SER A 132 25.64 4.58 3.56
CA SER A 132 26.30 5.04 4.78
C SER A 132 25.74 6.35 5.34
N ILE A 133 24.41 6.55 5.20
CA ILE A 133 23.69 7.69 5.80
C ILE A 133 23.28 7.30 7.23
N PRO A 134 23.61 8.09 8.25
CA PRO A 134 23.17 7.80 9.61
C PRO A 134 21.66 7.80 9.76
N VAL A 135 21.13 6.81 10.46
CA VAL A 135 19.71 6.77 10.84
C VAL A 135 19.58 7.46 12.21
N HIS A 136 18.73 8.48 12.29
CA HIS A 136 18.46 9.22 13.52
C HIS A 136 17.08 8.84 14.03
N GLU A 137 16.98 8.39 15.28
CA GLU A 137 15.72 7.92 15.87
C GLU A 137 14.63 9.01 15.88
N GLU A 138 15.03 10.27 16.07
CA GLU A 138 14.12 11.44 16.06
C GLU A 138 13.43 11.67 14.71
N TYR A 139 13.97 11.12 13.62
CA TYR A 139 13.37 11.21 12.28
C TYR A 139 12.55 9.97 11.89
N ILE A 140 12.45 8.98 12.79
CA ILE A 140 11.58 7.82 12.60
C ILE A 140 10.22 8.12 13.26
N LEU A 141 9.26 8.55 12.45
CA LEU A 141 7.93 8.92 12.93
C LEU A 141 7.00 7.72 12.87
N MET A 142 6.77 7.11 14.04
CA MET A 142 5.93 5.91 14.17
C MET A 142 4.44 6.29 14.19
N GLY A 143 3.82 6.23 13.04
CA GLY A 143 2.38 6.45 12.86
C GLY A 143 1.56 5.16 12.94
N ASP A 144 0.33 5.24 12.40
CA ASP A 144 -0.64 4.15 12.32
C ASP A 144 -1.34 4.10 10.96
N PHE A 145 -0.72 4.74 9.96
CA PHE A 145 -1.25 4.93 8.62
C PHE A 145 -2.45 5.89 8.52
N THR A 146 -2.76 6.65 9.58
CA THR A 146 -3.79 7.70 9.55
C THR A 146 -3.20 9.08 9.26
N LEU A 147 -4.04 9.97 8.73
CA LEU A 147 -3.70 11.37 8.48
C LEU A 147 -3.42 12.11 9.79
N GLU A 148 -4.30 11.93 10.76
CA GLU A 148 -4.28 12.63 12.05
C GLU A 148 -2.97 12.35 12.80
N LYS A 149 -2.60 11.07 12.88
CA LYS A 149 -1.36 10.69 13.57
C LYS A 149 -0.11 11.22 12.88
N ALA A 150 -0.06 11.14 11.55
CA ALA A 150 1.05 11.70 10.78
C ALA A 150 1.16 13.23 10.95
N TYR A 151 0.03 13.92 10.90
CA TYR A 151 -0.03 15.37 11.15
C TYR A 151 0.52 15.74 12.53
N ASP A 152 0.06 15.09 13.60
CA ASP A 152 0.49 15.36 14.97
C ASP A 152 2.00 15.13 15.16
N LEU A 153 2.53 14.03 14.60
CA LEU A 153 3.96 13.72 14.66
C LEU A 153 4.80 14.80 13.96
N VAL A 154 4.40 15.22 12.77
CA VAL A 154 5.13 16.25 12.02
C VAL A 154 5.04 17.62 12.72
N LYS A 155 3.87 17.98 13.25
CA LYS A 155 3.72 19.23 14.05
C LYS A 155 4.66 19.24 15.27
N THR A 156 4.81 18.10 15.93
CA THR A 156 5.76 17.96 17.05
C THR A 156 7.20 18.17 16.58
N CYS A 157 7.59 17.56 15.46
CA CYS A 157 8.94 17.75 14.89
C CYS A 157 9.21 19.21 14.53
N ILE A 158 8.23 19.92 13.97
CA ILE A 158 8.35 21.34 13.64
C ILE A 158 8.54 22.19 14.90
N GLN A 159 7.71 21.94 15.93
CA GLN A 159 7.78 22.68 17.20
C GLN A 159 9.11 22.48 17.95
N GLU A 160 9.74 21.31 17.77
CA GLU A 160 11.02 20.96 18.36
C GLU A 160 12.24 21.33 17.49
N ASP A 161 12.01 21.97 16.33
CA ASP A 161 13.05 22.29 15.33
C ASP A 161 13.86 21.04 14.88
N LYS A 162 13.13 19.94 14.66
CA LYS A 162 13.68 18.62 14.31
C LYS A 162 13.17 18.09 12.98
N LEU A 163 13.05 18.94 11.95
CA LEU A 163 12.75 18.45 10.62
C LEU A 163 14.02 17.96 9.90
N PRO A 164 13.98 16.81 9.23
CA PRO A 164 15.08 16.36 8.38
C PRO A 164 15.11 17.14 7.05
N ASP A 165 16.20 17.01 6.28
CA ASP A 165 16.28 17.57 4.92
C ASP A 165 15.22 16.98 3.98
N ALA A 166 14.87 15.71 4.23
CA ALA A 166 13.90 14.99 3.41
C ALA A 166 13.05 14.02 4.24
N MET A 167 11.80 13.81 3.77
CA MET A 167 10.85 12.89 4.39
C MET A 167 10.35 11.85 3.38
N PHE A 168 10.39 10.59 3.77
CA PHE A 168 9.70 9.50 3.08
C PHE A 168 8.40 9.17 3.81
N THR A 169 7.28 9.23 3.13
CA THR A 169 5.95 8.92 3.69
C THR A 169 5.43 7.62 3.11
N THR A 170 5.09 6.66 3.96
CA THR A 170 4.88 5.27 3.55
C THR A 170 3.44 4.93 3.13
N ASN A 171 2.52 5.90 3.10
CA ASN A 171 1.18 5.76 2.50
C ASN A 171 0.54 7.14 2.25
N ASN A 172 -0.57 7.15 1.49
CA ASN A 172 -1.31 8.36 1.14
C ASN A 172 -1.72 9.21 2.34
N PHE A 173 -2.30 8.60 3.37
CA PHE A 173 -2.77 9.34 4.53
C PHE A 173 -1.63 9.98 5.32
N ALA A 174 -0.50 9.27 5.48
CA ALA A 174 0.70 9.84 6.08
C ALA A 174 1.24 11.02 5.26
N THR A 175 1.21 10.90 3.93
CA THR A 175 1.61 12.00 3.04
C THR A 175 0.71 13.21 3.20
N ILE A 176 -0.61 13.02 3.25
CA ILE A 176 -1.57 14.12 3.42
C ILE A 176 -1.40 14.78 4.79
N GLY A 177 -1.20 13.99 5.86
CA GLY A 177 -0.93 14.51 7.20
C GLY A 177 0.36 15.31 7.26
N PHE A 178 1.44 14.81 6.66
CA PHE A 178 2.71 15.52 6.51
C PHE A 178 2.52 16.85 5.76
N MET A 179 1.89 16.81 4.58
CA MET A 179 1.64 18.00 3.77
C MET A 179 0.83 19.05 4.52
N LYS A 180 -0.24 18.65 5.22
CA LYS A 180 -1.06 19.53 6.01
C LYS A 180 -0.22 20.28 7.06
N ALA A 181 0.61 19.54 7.81
CA ALA A 181 1.44 20.10 8.86
C ALA A 181 2.45 21.13 8.33
N ILE A 182 3.17 20.81 7.23
CA ILE A 182 4.18 21.73 6.69
C ILE A 182 3.57 22.95 5.99
N ILE A 183 2.43 22.79 5.30
CA ILE A 183 1.73 23.91 4.64
C ILE A 183 1.25 24.93 5.67
N GLU A 184 0.70 24.51 6.82
CA GLU A 184 0.27 25.40 7.91
C GLU A 184 1.42 26.25 8.48
N GLU A 185 2.66 25.75 8.40
CA GLU A 185 3.87 26.44 8.86
C GLU A 185 4.63 27.12 7.71
N ASN A 186 4.02 27.24 6.52
CA ASN A 186 4.60 27.82 5.32
C ASN A 186 5.92 27.15 4.86
N ILE A 187 6.14 25.89 5.19
CA ILE A 187 7.29 25.09 4.75
C ILE A 187 6.98 24.54 3.36
N GLN A 188 7.87 24.76 2.38
CA GLN A 188 7.64 24.42 0.97
C GLN A 188 8.36 23.13 0.58
N ILE A 189 7.59 22.16 0.03
CA ILE A 189 8.16 20.95 -0.58
C ILE A 189 9.05 21.35 -1.77
N GLY A 190 10.21 20.75 -1.86
CA GLY A 190 11.17 20.99 -2.93
C GLY A 190 12.11 22.16 -2.71
N LYS A 191 11.80 23.05 -1.76
CA LYS A 191 12.66 24.16 -1.36
C LYS A 191 13.21 23.98 0.06
N ASP A 192 12.33 23.89 1.05
CA ASP A 192 12.70 23.82 2.45
C ASP A 192 12.83 22.38 2.96
N ILE A 193 12.04 21.46 2.41
CA ILE A 193 12.09 20.03 2.67
C ILE A 193 11.82 19.24 1.39
N ARG A 194 12.49 18.10 1.19
CA ARG A 194 12.16 17.16 0.12
C ARG A 194 11.18 16.12 0.63
N CYS A 195 10.33 15.60 -0.27
CA CYS A 195 9.41 14.52 0.08
C CYS A 195 9.28 13.52 -1.06
N VAL A 196 9.28 12.23 -0.70
CA VAL A 196 8.82 11.15 -1.58
C VAL A 196 7.66 10.44 -0.91
N SER A 197 6.55 10.31 -1.63
CA SER A 197 5.38 9.56 -1.22
C SER A 197 5.46 8.11 -1.71
N PHE A 198 4.93 7.17 -0.92
CA PHE A 198 4.82 5.78 -1.36
C PHE A 198 3.77 5.58 -2.46
N ASP A 199 2.75 6.42 -2.49
CA ASP A 199 1.67 6.35 -3.47
C ASP A 199 1.51 7.68 -4.22
N TYR A 200 0.95 7.61 -5.42
CA TYR A 200 0.55 8.80 -6.18
C TYR A 200 -0.67 9.47 -5.54
N LEU A 201 -0.64 10.79 -5.48
CA LEU A 201 -1.75 11.64 -5.01
C LEU A 201 -2.28 12.50 -6.14
N ASP A 202 -3.43 12.14 -6.71
CA ASP A 202 -4.04 12.80 -7.89
C ASP A 202 -4.17 14.32 -7.72
N PHE A 203 -4.47 14.78 -6.51
CA PHE A 203 -4.65 16.21 -6.23
C PHE A 203 -3.33 17.00 -6.14
N ALA A 204 -2.18 16.32 -5.94
CA ALA A 204 -0.89 17.01 -5.83
C ALA A 204 -0.56 17.79 -7.11
N ASP A 205 -0.79 17.20 -8.27
CA ASP A 205 -0.59 17.84 -9.56
C ASP A 205 -1.55 19.02 -9.76
N VAL A 206 -2.82 18.87 -9.34
CA VAL A 206 -3.83 19.95 -9.42
C VAL A 206 -3.43 21.16 -8.57
N LEU A 207 -2.78 20.92 -7.42
CA LEU A 207 -2.29 21.95 -6.53
C LEU A 207 -0.90 22.50 -6.93
N GLY A 208 -0.31 22.00 -8.01
CA GLY A 208 1.04 22.39 -8.45
C GLY A 208 2.15 21.96 -7.50
N LEU A 209 1.91 20.90 -6.70
CA LEU A 209 2.88 20.37 -5.76
C LEU A 209 3.78 19.36 -6.47
N ASN A 210 5.08 19.65 -6.55
CA ASN A 210 6.09 18.72 -7.07
C ASN A 210 6.39 17.61 -6.05
N LEU A 211 5.44 16.72 -5.89
CA LEU A 211 5.59 15.57 -5.00
C LEU A 211 6.09 14.35 -5.77
N SER A 212 7.32 13.92 -5.50
CA SER A 212 7.83 12.65 -6.02
C SER A 212 7.13 11.48 -5.34
N TYR A 213 6.93 10.40 -6.07
CA TYR A 213 6.30 9.20 -5.52
C TYR A 213 6.94 7.93 -6.09
N VAL A 214 6.73 6.81 -5.39
CA VAL A 214 7.08 5.50 -5.92
C VAL A 214 5.97 5.02 -6.85
N GLY A 215 6.27 5.01 -8.15
CA GLY A 215 5.32 4.56 -9.17
C GLY A 215 5.23 3.04 -9.25
N ARG A 216 4.03 2.54 -9.55
CA ARG A 216 3.84 1.17 -10.01
C ARG A 216 3.87 1.15 -11.53
N HIS A 217 4.60 0.20 -12.12
CA HIS A 217 4.69 0.07 -13.56
C HIS A 217 3.36 -0.34 -14.20
N GLU A 218 2.55 -1.11 -13.48
CA GLU A 218 1.26 -1.61 -13.92
C GLU A 218 0.17 -1.35 -12.88
N ASN A 219 -1.05 -1.11 -13.34
CA ASN A 219 -2.21 -0.97 -12.47
C ASN A 219 -2.60 -2.35 -11.92
N MET A 220 -2.34 -2.58 -10.63
CA MET A 220 -2.64 -3.84 -9.93
C MET A 220 -4.09 -4.31 -10.14
N GLY A 221 -5.05 -3.37 -10.11
CA GLY A 221 -6.46 -3.70 -10.31
C GLY A 221 -6.79 -4.15 -11.72
N GLU A 222 -6.14 -3.57 -12.73
CA GLU A 222 -6.30 -3.99 -14.13
C GLU A 222 -5.69 -5.36 -14.37
N LEU A 223 -4.46 -5.57 -13.88
CA LEU A 223 -3.78 -6.85 -13.98
C LEU A 223 -4.57 -7.96 -13.28
N ALA A 224 -5.03 -7.72 -12.07
CA ALA A 224 -5.87 -8.68 -11.33
C ALA A 224 -7.17 -9.01 -12.08
N CYS A 225 -7.81 -8.02 -12.71
CA CYS A 225 -9.02 -8.24 -13.49
C CYS A 225 -8.75 -9.11 -14.73
N ARG A 226 -7.70 -8.82 -15.50
CA ARG A 226 -7.28 -9.63 -16.64
C ARG A 226 -6.95 -11.06 -16.23
N MET A 227 -6.18 -11.24 -15.15
CA MET A 227 -5.85 -12.57 -14.61
C MET A 227 -7.10 -13.34 -14.20
N LEU A 228 -8.10 -12.67 -13.59
CA LEU A 228 -9.36 -13.29 -13.20
C LEU A 228 -10.17 -13.73 -14.42
N ILE A 229 -10.29 -12.89 -15.44
CA ILE A 229 -11.01 -13.22 -16.69
C ILE A 229 -10.35 -14.41 -17.39
N ASP A 230 -9.01 -14.42 -17.51
CA ASP A 230 -8.27 -15.54 -18.06
C ASP A 230 -8.55 -16.84 -17.29
N ARG A 231 -8.58 -16.76 -15.96
CA ARG A 231 -8.85 -17.92 -15.09
C ARG A 231 -10.28 -18.41 -15.24
N ILE A 232 -11.27 -17.52 -15.39
CA ILE A 232 -12.66 -17.92 -15.68
C ILE A 232 -12.75 -18.64 -17.01
N ALA A 233 -12.11 -18.10 -18.06
CA ALA A 233 -12.11 -18.69 -19.39
C ALA A 233 -11.32 -20.02 -19.45
N SER A 234 -10.27 -20.14 -18.64
CA SER A 234 -9.35 -21.30 -18.65
C SER A 234 -9.01 -21.75 -17.22
N PRO A 235 -9.91 -22.49 -16.53
CA PRO A 235 -9.73 -22.86 -15.12
C PRO A 235 -8.50 -23.73 -14.82
N LYS A 236 -7.97 -24.42 -15.83
CA LYS A 236 -6.82 -25.34 -15.71
C LYS A 236 -5.45 -24.66 -15.87
N LEU A 237 -5.39 -23.37 -16.14
CA LEU A 237 -4.11 -22.64 -16.20
C LEU A 237 -3.31 -22.84 -14.90
N PRO A 238 -1.97 -22.90 -14.96
CA PRO A 238 -1.15 -22.87 -13.76
C PRO A 238 -1.44 -21.61 -12.96
N ARG A 239 -1.26 -21.66 -11.64
CA ARG A 239 -1.40 -20.47 -10.80
C ARG A 239 -0.33 -19.44 -11.14
N ARG A 240 -0.72 -18.18 -11.08
CA ARG A 240 0.16 -17.06 -11.39
C ARG A 240 0.26 -16.14 -10.17
N THR A 241 1.46 -15.63 -9.94
CA THR A 241 1.73 -14.55 -8.99
C THR A 241 2.54 -13.50 -9.73
N GLU A 242 2.04 -12.29 -9.76
CA GLU A 242 2.69 -11.13 -10.37
C GLU A 242 3.09 -10.13 -9.28
N ILE A 243 4.28 -9.56 -9.43
CA ILE A 243 4.79 -8.50 -8.56
C ILE A 243 4.97 -7.25 -9.42
N VAL A 244 4.27 -6.17 -9.07
CA VAL A 244 4.20 -4.93 -9.82
C VAL A 244 4.90 -3.78 -9.09
#